data_803d36cb054e4c88ede97b63a8f2e2ae
#
_entry.id   803d36cb054e4c88ede97b63a8f2e2ae
#
_cell.length_a   1.000
_cell.length_b   1.000
_cell.length_c   1.000
_cell.angle_alpha   90.00
_cell.angle_beta   90.00
_cell.angle_gamma   90.00
#
_symmetry.space_group_name_H-M   'P 1'
#
loop_
_entity.id
_entity.type
_entity.pdbx_description
1 polymer ?
#
loop_
_entity_poly.entity_id
_entity_poly.type
_entity_poly.pdbx_seq_one_letter_code
_entity_poly.pdbx_strand_id
1 'polypeptide(L)'
;MLSSPKSLFATIAKSNRFEFTTEEYQFVLVGYPVWKAFVAYRDSNIWIESYFRIDVGKRIVFSAQAKTGTQKDLKENSILDQIICSDIEIERKKIEDFFGTIPENIICAVTKFPDSHWEAIESIKLLGTDLLTLINSNPVLAYIMINSKKINPSIRLLNEAFVLKMLILTRQKEILSRCGFPETNQMVKIFSKIAPAIINANDLIILRNLLMMDAQLKGRILNVFSFAKNINRNLLTLTIYNSPLLQIMNNKIVYELASSESFNEHLINIKQLYLNSKRWQLTAPKIISLSGIKKTFEKQLIEVEKQLLKVEKRERKEIVFSLPPLEDNFYITAICRESELFYWAKRQKNCISKYVGSIKARRRYFYKIIYGKEEATLELRITKGQVKEGDLLGAGNTRVSKEMEQMVDEWFCEYKNKKKKAAAARKQEST
;
A
#
# COMPACT_ATOMS: atom_id res chain seq x y z
N MET A 1 -26.34 9.35 23.50
CA MET A 1 -26.31 9.92 24.87
C MET A 1 -24.87 9.84 25.35
N LEU A 2 -24.22 10.97 25.55
CA LEU A 2 -22.87 11.03 26.11
C LEU A 2 -23.02 10.84 27.63
N SER A 3 -22.52 9.72 28.14
CA SER A 3 -22.53 9.42 29.57
C SER A 3 -21.59 10.36 30.32
N SER A 4 -21.98 10.81 31.52
CA SER A 4 -21.08 11.62 32.35
C SER A 4 -19.79 10.84 32.68
N PRO A 5 -18.62 11.50 32.82
CA PRO A 5 -17.34 10.83 33.12
C PRO A 5 -17.41 9.93 34.37
N LYS A 6 -18.20 10.32 35.36
CA LYS A 6 -18.38 9.55 36.60
C LYS A 6 -19.04 8.18 36.38
N SER A 7 -19.98 8.06 35.43
CA SER A 7 -20.62 6.79 35.10
C SER A 7 -19.75 5.90 34.18
N LEU A 8 -18.91 6.52 33.35
CA LEU A 8 -18.06 5.82 32.38
C LEU A 8 -16.97 4.99 33.08
N PHE A 9 -16.41 5.50 34.18
CA PHE A 9 -15.32 4.87 34.92
C PHE A 9 -15.76 4.19 36.21
N ALA A 10 -17.04 4.31 36.62
CA ALA A 10 -17.54 3.82 37.92
C ALA A 10 -17.33 2.31 38.15
N THR A 11 -17.32 1.53 37.08
CA THR A 11 -17.17 0.07 37.11
C THR A 11 -15.73 -0.40 36.90
N ILE A 12 -14.78 0.51 36.63
CA ILE A 12 -13.39 0.16 36.32
C ILE A 12 -12.55 0.40 37.58
N ALA A 13 -11.89 -0.64 38.06
CA ALA A 13 -10.97 -0.53 39.20
C ALA A 13 -9.86 0.52 38.91
N LYS A 14 -9.56 1.36 39.90
CA LYS A 14 -8.51 2.40 39.77
C LYS A 14 -7.15 1.80 39.41
N SER A 15 -6.83 0.60 39.92
CA SER A 15 -5.58 -0.12 39.66
C SER A 15 -5.41 -0.58 38.21
N ASN A 16 -6.49 -0.58 37.42
CA ASN A 16 -6.45 -0.98 36.01
C ASN A 16 -6.67 0.20 35.05
N ARG A 17 -6.49 1.42 35.55
CA ARG A 17 -6.74 2.66 34.85
C ARG A 17 -5.50 3.55 34.89
N PHE A 18 -4.98 3.90 33.73
CA PHE A 18 -3.73 4.64 33.52
C PHE A 18 -4.06 5.98 32.87
N GLU A 19 -3.88 7.07 33.61
CA GLU A 19 -4.26 8.42 33.21
C GLU A 19 -3.02 9.19 32.77
N PHE A 20 -3.11 9.90 31.65
CA PHE A 20 -2.07 10.74 31.06
C PHE A 20 -2.64 12.09 30.69
N THR A 21 -1.82 13.14 30.80
CA THR A 21 -2.20 14.50 30.45
C THR A 21 -1.14 15.13 29.56
N THR A 22 -1.57 15.69 28.43
CA THR A 22 -0.74 16.49 27.52
C THR A 22 -1.18 17.94 27.50
N GLU A 23 -0.58 18.78 26.65
CA GLU A 23 -1.02 20.19 26.50
C GLU A 23 -2.49 20.31 26.14
N GLU A 24 -2.94 19.50 25.19
CA GLU A 24 -4.25 19.64 24.57
C GLU A 24 -5.28 18.60 25.07
N TYR A 25 -4.80 17.42 25.54
CA TYR A 25 -5.66 16.27 25.79
C TYR A 25 -5.40 15.59 27.12
N GLN A 26 -6.44 14.93 27.60
CA GLN A 26 -6.35 13.91 28.65
C GLN A 26 -6.65 12.54 28.03
N PHE A 27 -5.88 11.53 28.43
CA PHE A 27 -6.03 10.16 27.98
C PHE A 27 -6.25 9.24 29.16
N VAL A 28 -7.09 8.23 28.98
CA VAL A 28 -7.26 7.13 29.91
C VAL A 28 -7.14 5.83 29.16
N LEU A 29 -6.12 5.06 29.51
CA LEU A 29 -5.96 3.67 29.05
C LEU A 29 -6.47 2.75 30.14
N VAL A 30 -7.28 1.75 29.74
CA VAL A 30 -7.78 0.72 30.62
C VAL A 30 -7.14 -0.60 30.24
N GLY A 31 -6.46 -1.20 31.20
CA GLY A 31 -5.71 -2.44 31.01
C GLY A 31 -6.60 -3.66 30.72
N TYR A 32 -5.94 -4.76 30.38
CA TYR A 32 -6.62 -6.03 30.13
C TYR A 32 -7.29 -6.57 31.43
N PRO A 33 -8.47 -7.22 31.39
CA PRO A 33 -9.21 -7.67 30.21
C PRO A 33 -10.19 -6.63 29.65
N VAL A 34 -10.37 -5.47 30.28
CA VAL A 34 -11.32 -4.44 29.80
C VAL A 34 -10.86 -3.88 28.47
N TRP A 35 -9.58 -3.47 28.37
CA TRP A 35 -8.91 -3.03 27.16
C TRP A 35 -9.68 -1.97 26.39
N LYS A 36 -9.66 -0.77 26.92
CA LYS A 36 -10.34 0.41 26.35
C LYS A 36 -9.43 1.62 26.44
N ALA A 37 -9.68 2.59 25.59
CA ALA A 37 -9.03 3.87 25.62
C ALA A 37 -10.07 5.00 25.49
N PHE A 38 -9.82 6.08 26.19
CA PHE A 38 -10.65 7.27 26.18
C PHE A 38 -9.79 8.50 26.02
N VAL A 39 -10.32 9.49 25.29
CA VAL A 39 -9.68 10.79 25.09
C VAL A 39 -10.67 11.91 25.36
N ALA A 40 -10.19 12.97 25.98
CA ALA A 40 -10.91 14.23 26.13
C ALA A 40 -9.99 15.41 25.87
N TYR A 41 -10.50 16.55 25.42
CA TYR A 41 -9.76 17.80 25.47
C TYR A 41 -9.52 18.19 26.93
N ARG A 42 -8.37 18.80 27.24
CA ARG A 42 -7.95 19.11 28.61
C ARG A 42 -8.99 19.92 29.37
N ASP A 43 -9.65 20.84 28.68
CA ASP A 43 -10.66 21.75 29.26
C ASP A 43 -12.10 21.24 29.10
N SER A 44 -12.26 20.00 28.64
CA SER A 44 -13.54 19.36 28.37
C SER A 44 -13.80 18.21 29.33
N ASN A 45 -15.02 18.12 29.86
CA ASN A 45 -15.49 16.94 30.59
C ASN A 45 -16.12 15.88 29.70
N ILE A 46 -15.96 16.01 28.36
CA ILE A 46 -16.55 15.07 27.38
C ILE A 46 -15.50 14.06 26.99
N TRP A 47 -15.69 12.82 27.41
CA TRP A 47 -14.83 11.70 27.07
C TRP A 47 -15.37 10.92 25.88
N ILE A 48 -14.49 10.59 24.93
CA ILE A 48 -14.80 9.81 23.74
C ILE A 48 -14.04 8.50 23.84
N GLU A 49 -14.72 7.36 23.73
CA GLU A 49 -14.07 6.06 23.59
C GLU A 49 -13.32 6.03 22.24
N SER A 50 -12.07 5.68 22.28
CA SER A 50 -11.19 5.63 21.11
C SER A 50 -10.24 4.46 21.22
N TYR A 51 -9.49 4.19 20.18
CA TYR A 51 -8.39 3.25 20.23
C TYR A 51 -7.09 3.96 19.85
N PHE A 52 -5.99 3.43 20.34
CA PHE A 52 -4.66 3.94 20.05
C PHE A 52 -3.90 2.94 19.19
N ARG A 53 -2.93 3.43 18.44
CA ARG A 53 -1.94 2.55 17.87
C ARG A 53 -0.94 2.20 18.96
N ILE A 54 -0.67 0.91 19.13
CA ILE A 54 0.33 0.42 20.09
C ILE A 54 1.33 -0.47 19.39
N ASP A 55 2.56 -0.46 19.91
CA ASP A 55 3.58 -1.46 19.63
C ASP A 55 3.80 -2.27 20.92
N VAL A 56 3.25 -3.47 20.96
CA VAL A 56 3.32 -4.34 22.15
C VAL A 56 4.76 -4.79 22.41
N GLY A 57 5.55 -5.06 21.36
CA GLY A 57 6.93 -5.50 21.48
C GLY A 57 7.84 -4.43 22.05
N LYS A 58 7.65 -3.17 21.65
CA LYS A 58 8.40 -2.02 22.16
C LYS A 58 7.77 -1.36 23.38
N ARG A 59 6.56 -1.77 23.77
CA ARG A 59 5.76 -1.15 24.82
C ARG A 59 5.53 0.35 24.61
N ILE A 60 5.16 0.74 23.37
CA ILE A 60 4.89 2.12 23.00
C ILE A 60 3.42 2.29 22.68
N VAL A 61 2.83 3.36 23.20
CA VAL A 61 1.48 3.80 22.87
C VAL A 61 1.56 5.10 22.08
N PHE A 62 0.97 5.12 20.90
CA PHE A 62 0.87 6.29 20.02
C PHE A 62 -0.53 6.87 20.12
N SER A 63 -0.65 8.17 20.37
CA SER A 63 -1.95 8.83 20.28
C SER A 63 -2.34 9.03 18.82
N ALA A 64 -3.54 8.63 18.47
CA ALA A 64 -4.16 9.01 17.21
C ALA A 64 -4.73 10.43 17.38
N GLN A 65 -3.98 11.47 17.05
CA GLN A 65 -4.55 12.80 16.92
C GLN A 65 -5.51 12.80 15.74
N ALA A 66 -6.80 12.79 16.02
CA ALA A 66 -7.84 13.08 15.04
C ALA A 66 -7.79 14.58 14.69
N LYS A 67 -6.87 14.98 13.81
CA LYS A 67 -7.02 16.26 13.12
C LYS A 67 -8.20 16.10 12.16
N THR A 68 -9.27 16.80 12.50
CA THR A 68 -10.41 17.03 11.63
C THR A 68 -9.95 17.26 10.19
N GLY A 69 -10.28 16.32 9.31
CA GLY A 69 -10.42 16.60 7.89
C GLY A 69 -9.50 15.96 6.88
N THR A 70 -8.37 15.33 7.19
CA THR A 70 -7.62 14.52 6.21
C THR A 70 -6.65 13.56 6.88
N GLN A 71 -6.80 12.30 6.57
CA GLN A 71 -6.06 11.15 7.09
C GLN A 71 -4.55 11.11 6.68
N LYS A 72 -4.01 12.22 6.14
CA LYS A 72 -2.72 12.20 5.41
C LYS A 72 -1.47 12.70 6.15
N ASP A 73 -1.61 13.35 7.31
CA ASP A 73 -0.46 13.96 8.00
C ASP A 73 -0.47 13.70 9.52
N LEU A 74 -0.75 12.47 9.94
CA LEU A 74 -0.55 12.08 11.33
C LEU A 74 0.96 11.92 11.57
N LYS A 75 1.59 12.93 12.17
CA LYS A 75 2.83 12.70 12.93
C LYS A 75 2.42 11.80 14.09
N GLU A 76 2.75 10.53 13.99
CA GLU A 76 2.57 9.57 15.08
C GLU A 76 3.61 9.89 16.17
N ASN A 77 3.22 10.69 17.14
CA ASN A 77 4.06 10.93 18.29
C ASN A 77 3.67 9.95 19.40
N SER A 78 4.65 9.36 20.06
CA SER A 78 4.42 8.58 21.27
C SER A 78 3.68 9.45 22.31
N ILE A 79 2.79 8.85 23.10
CA ILE A 79 2.16 9.58 24.22
C ILE A 79 3.24 10.18 25.11
N LEU A 80 4.33 9.47 25.37
CA LEU A 80 5.44 9.97 26.19
C LEU A 80 6.09 11.23 25.62
N ASP A 81 6.18 11.38 24.29
CA ASP A 81 6.74 12.56 23.63
C ASP A 81 5.82 13.78 23.69
N GLN A 82 4.56 13.59 24.07
CA GLN A 82 3.52 14.63 24.15
C GLN A 82 3.24 15.08 25.59
N ILE A 83 3.76 14.36 26.59
CA ILE A 83 3.50 14.62 28.00
C ILE A 83 4.37 15.80 28.48
N ILE A 84 3.72 16.81 29.03
CA ILE A 84 4.36 17.94 29.70
C ILE A 84 4.53 17.60 31.17
N CYS A 85 5.26 16.56 31.50
CA CYS A 85 5.43 16.22 32.89
C CYS A 85 6.88 16.35 33.34
N SER A 86 7.07 16.83 34.55
CA SER A 86 8.36 16.88 35.23
C SER A 86 8.93 15.51 35.57
N ASP A 87 8.17 14.43 35.39
CA ASP A 87 8.59 13.07 35.77
C ASP A 87 8.25 12.02 34.69
N ILE A 88 9.08 11.99 33.64
CA ILE A 88 8.98 11.04 32.52
C ILE A 88 9.09 9.56 33.01
N GLU A 89 9.76 9.32 34.13
CA GLU A 89 9.93 7.94 34.66
C GLU A 89 8.61 7.41 35.23
N ILE A 90 7.82 8.26 35.91
CA ILE A 90 6.50 7.87 36.42
C ILE A 90 5.57 7.54 35.25
N GLU A 91 5.56 8.36 34.22
CA GLU A 91 4.70 8.14 33.04
C GLU A 91 5.14 6.88 32.26
N ARG A 92 6.43 6.66 32.13
CA ARG A 92 6.97 5.42 31.54
C ARG A 92 6.53 4.19 32.33
N LYS A 93 6.61 4.25 33.66
CA LYS A 93 6.15 3.16 34.53
C LYS A 93 4.66 2.88 34.36
N LYS A 94 3.82 3.91 34.25
CA LYS A 94 2.38 3.71 33.96
C LYS A 94 2.16 2.96 32.64
N ILE A 95 2.94 3.25 31.61
CA ILE A 95 2.86 2.53 30.33
C ILE A 95 3.32 1.08 30.49
N GLU A 96 4.40 0.84 31.22
CA GLU A 96 4.86 -0.52 31.51
C GLU A 96 3.83 -1.31 32.30
N ASP A 97 3.23 -0.72 33.32
CA ASP A 97 2.18 -1.32 34.13
C ASP A 97 0.92 -1.60 33.28
N PHE A 98 0.55 -0.70 32.35
CA PHE A 98 -0.52 -0.93 31.38
C PHE A 98 -0.26 -2.17 30.53
N PHE A 99 0.93 -2.29 29.93
CA PHE A 99 1.31 -3.49 29.17
C PHE A 99 1.42 -4.72 30.05
N GLY A 100 1.83 -4.57 31.32
CA GLY A 100 1.89 -5.63 32.31
C GLY A 100 0.53 -6.26 32.65
N THR A 101 -0.59 -5.60 32.31
CA THR A 101 -1.93 -6.20 32.47
C THR A 101 -2.23 -7.27 31.41
N ILE A 102 -1.46 -7.33 30.32
CA ILE A 102 -1.71 -8.27 29.22
C ILE A 102 -1.07 -9.62 29.55
N PRO A 103 -1.79 -10.74 29.49
CA PRO A 103 -1.19 -12.06 29.64
C PRO A 103 -0.08 -12.35 28.62
N GLU A 104 1.00 -12.99 29.05
CA GLU A 104 2.20 -13.25 28.25
C GLU A 104 1.90 -14.04 26.95
N ASN A 105 0.99 -15.01 27.02
CA ASN A 105 0.57 -15.77 25.83
C ASN A 105 -0.12 -14.89 24.78
N ILE A 106 -0.78 -13.81 25.18
CA ILE A 106 -1.41 -12.83 24.29
C ILE A 106 -0.32 -11.93 23.71
N ILE A 107 0.63 -11.47 24.54
CA ILE A 107 1.80 -10.69 24.06
C ILE A 107 2.52 -11.47 22.97
N CYS A 108 2.89 -12.72 23.24
CA CYS A 108 3.57 -13.60 22.27
C CYS A 108 2.76 -13.84 20.98
N ALA A 109 1.43 -13.88 21.06
CA ALA A 109 0.58 -14.03 19.90
C ALA A 109 0.54 -12.75 19.04
N VAL A 110 0.35 -11.60 19.69
CA VAL A 110 0.13 -10.30 19.04
C VAL A 110 1.41 -9.73 18.43
N THR A 111 2.56 -9.93 19.07
CA THR A 111 3.87 -9.49 18.56
C THR A 111 4.31 -10.20 17.27
N LYS A 112 3.62 -11.25 16.84
CA LYS A 112 3.81 -11.83 15.50
C LYS A 112 3.39 -10.87 14.39
N PHE A 113 2.46 -9.94 14.64
CA PHE A 113 1.94 -9.00 13.65
C PHE A 113 2.82 -7.75 13.53
N PRO A 114 2.88 -7.11 12.36
CA PRO A 114 3.65 -5.88 12.17
C PRO A 114 2.96 -4.64 12.74
N ASP A 115 1.64 -4.70 12.88
CA ASP A 115 0.76 -3.63 13.36
C ASP A 115 -0.57 -4.22 13.85
N SER A 116 -1.57 -3.37 14.10
CA SER A 116 -2.92 -3.79 14.51
C SER A 116 -2.94 -4.53 15.85
N HIS A 117 -1.97 -4.24 16.73
CA HIS A 117 -1.87 -4.91 18.04
C HIS A 117 -3.09 -4.62 18.92
N TRP A 118 -3.63 -3.39 18.86
CA TRP A 118 -4.83 -3.03 19.62
C TRP A 118 -6.02 -3.89 19.20
N GLU A 119 -6.30 -3.92 17.90
CA GLU A 119 -7.41 -4.69 17.32
C GLU A 119 -7.22 -6.20 17.56
N ALA A 120 -5.98 -6.67 17.56
CA ALA A 120 -5.68 -8.07 17.83
C ALA A 120 -6.02 -8.45 19.29
N ILE A 121 -5.66 -7.62 20.27
CA ILE A 121 -6.00 -7.84 21.68
C ILE A 121 -7.51 -7.78 21.91
N GLU A 122 -8.20 -6.79 21.32
CA GLU A 122 -9.66 -6.72 21.38
C GLU A 122 -10.32 -7.97 20.78
N SER A 123 -9.80 -8.44 19.65
CA SER A 123 -10.30 -9.65 18.98
C SER A 123 -10.04 -10.91 19.83
N ILE A 124 -8.87 -11.04 20.47
CA ILE A 124 -8.56 -12.14 21.37
C ILE A 124 -9.47 -12.11 22.60
N LYS A 125 -9.73 -10.94 23.17
CA LYS A 125 -10.68 -10.78 24.27
C LYS A 125 -12.08 -11.27 23.88
N LEU A 126 -12.49 -11.03 22.64
CA LEU A 126 -13.81 -11.40 22.12
C LEU A 126 -13.94 -12.90 21.79
N LEU A 127 -12.89 -13.49 21.22
CA LEU A 127 -12.91 -14.84 20.61
C LEU A 127 -12.14 -15.90 21.41
N GLY A 128 -11.35 -15.45 22.39
CA GLY A 128 -10.63 -16.34 23.32
C GLY A 128 -9.62 -17.25 22.63
N THR A 129 -9.69 -18.53 23.02
CA THR A 129 -8.77 -19.59 22.60
C THR A 129 -8.85 -19.90 21.10
N ASP A 130 -9.99 -19.69 20.45
CA ASP A 130 -10.17 -19.99 19.04
C ASP A 130 -9.28 -19.11 18.17
N LEU A 131 -9.24 -17.80 18.47
CA LEU A 131 -8.35 -16.89 17.76
C LEU A 131 -6.87 -17.16 18.07
N LEU A 132 -6.53 -17.46 19.32
CA LEU A 132 -5.15 -17.84 19.68
C LEU A 132 -4.69 -19.09 18.91
N THR A 133 -5.59 -20.08 18.78
CA THR A 133 -5.32 -21.28 17.97
C THR A 133 -5.09 -20.94 16.51
N LEU A 134 -5.90 -20.04 15.93
CA LEU A 134 -5.71 -19.59 14.56
C LEU A 134 -4.40 -18.79 14.39
N ILE A 135 -4.07 -17.89 15.32
CA ILE A 135 -2.80 -17.14 15.30
C ILE A 135 -1.60 -18.11 15.34
N ASN A 136 -1.69 -19.20 16.07
CA ASN A 136 -0.59 -20.17 16.17
C ASN A 136 -0.49 -21.07 14.94
N SER A 137 -1.60 -21.44 14.32
CA SER A 137 -1.63 -22.33 13.16
C SER A 137 -1.48 -21.61 11.81
N ASN A 138 -2.06 -20.42 11.67
CA ASN A 138 -1.99 -19.61 10.45
C ASN A 138 -2.10 -18.11 10.79
N PRO A 139 -0.99 -17.50 11.25
CA PRO A 139 -1.00 -16.13 11.76
C PRO A 139 -1.42 -15.09 10.73
N VAL A 140 -1.07 -15.27 9.45
CA VAL A 140 -1.48 -14.33 8.39
C VAL A 140 -2.99 -14.41 8.14
N LEU A 141 -3.59 -15.59 8.22
CA LEU A 141 -5.04 -15.73 8.12
C LEU A 141 -5.76 -15.06 9.29
N ALA A 142 -5.22 -15.22 10.52
CA ALA A 142 -5.72 -14.49 11.68
C ALA A 142 -5.61 -12.97 11.50
N TYR A 143 -4.49 -12.48 10.97
CA TYR A 143 -4.29 -11.06 10.65
C TYR A 143 -5.29 -10.56 9.60
N ILE A 144 -5.57 -11.33 8.54
CA ILE A 144 -6.60 -11.03 7.55
C ILE A 144 -7.98 -10.93 8.21
N MET A 145 -8.31 -11.86 9.10
CA MET A 145 -9.59 -11.86 9.80
C MET A 145 -9.75 -10.63 10.70
N ILE A 146 -8.75 -10.30 11.50
CA ILE A 146 -8.73 -9.11 12.38
C ILE A 146 -8.89 -7.83 11.56
N ASN A 147 -8.23 -7.74 10.42
CA ASN A 147 -8.27 -6.58 9.53
C ASN A 147 -9.32 -6.69 8.41
N SER A 148 -10.28 -7.60 8.52
CA SER A 148 -11.24 -7.93 7.45
C SER A 148 -11.99 -6.71 6.92
N LYS A 149 -12.42 -5.79 7.77
CA LYS A 149 -13.08 -4.54 7.38
C LYS A 149 -12.18 -3.57 6.61
N LYS A 150 -10.87 -3.53 6.93
CA LYS A 150 -9.89 -2.74 6.19
C LYS A 150 -9.64 -3.35 4.82
N ILE A 151 -9.57 -4.69 4.76
CA ILE A 151 -9.23 -5.45 3.55
C ILE A 151 -10.40 -5.57 2.58
N ASN A 152 -11.61 -5.84 3.08
CA ASN A 152 -12.82 -6.01 2.26
C ASN A 152 -13.86 -4.91 2.53
N PRO A 153 -14.01 -3.93 1.63
CA PRO A 153 -15.00 -2.86 1.78
C PRO A 153 -16.44 -3.36 1.94
N SER A 154 -16.78 -4.50 1.36
CA SER A 154 -18.15 -5.04 1.39
C SER A 154 -18.65 -5.39 2.80
N ILE A 155 -17.76 -5.66 3.75
CA ILE A 155 -18.12 -6.00 5.12
C ILE A 155 -17.97 -4.81 6.09
N ARG A 156 -17.58 -3.63 5.62
CA ARG A 156 -17.39 -2.43 6.48
C ARG A 156 -18.65 -1.99 7.22
N LEU A 157 -19.82 -2.21 6.64
CA LEU A 157 -21.12 -1.82 7.23
C LEU A 157 -21.59 -2.75 8.33
N LEU A 158 -21.00 -3.93 8.48
CA LEU A 158 -21.38 -4.89 9.50
C LEU A 158 -20.72 -4.55 10.85
N ASN A 159 -21.35 -4.95 11.93
CA ASN A 159 -20.76 -4.85 13.26
C ASN A 159 -19.51 -5.73 13.35
N GLU A 160 -18.41 -5.19 13.85
CA GLU A 160 -17.09 -5.85 13.86
C GLU A 160 -17.09 -7.13 14.71
N ALA A 161 -17.65 -7.05 15.90
CA ALA A 161 -17.76 -8.23 16.79
C ALA A 161 -18.58 -9.34 16.14
N PHE A 162 -19.65 -9.01 15.42
CA PHE A 162 -20.45 -9.97 14.68
C PHE A 162 -19.66 -10.61 13.54
N VAL A 163 -18.92 -9.80 12.76
CA VAL A 163 -18.08 -10.30 11.67
C VAL A 163 -17.02 -11.27 12.19
N LEU A 164 -16.30 -10.90 13.24
CA LEU A 164 -15.26 -11.73 13.83
C LEU A 164 -15.81 -13.07 14.37
N LYS A 165 -16.94 -13.03 15.08
CA LYS A 165 -17.63 -14.24 15.57
C LYS A 165 -18.11 -15.15 14.44
N MET A 166 -18.61 -14.56 13.36
CA MET A 166 -18.97 -15.34 12.16
C MET A 166 -17.75 -16.00 11.50
N LEU A 167 -16.65 -15.23 11.34
CA LEU A 167 -15.48 -15.72 10.63
C LEU A 167 -14.77 -16.84 11.36
N ILE A 168 -14.61 -16.74 12.68
CA ILE A 168 -13.87 -17.75 13.47
C ILE A 168 -14.56 -19.13 13.47
N LEU A 169 -15.86 -19.17 13.27
CA LEU A 169 -16.65 -20.41 13.22
C LEU A 169 -16.63 -21.09 11.84
N THR A 170 -16.03 -20.43 10.83
CA THR A 170 -15.98 -20.96 9.46
C THR A 170 -14.66 -21.66 9.16
N ARG A 171 -14.63 -22.48 8.09
CA ARG A 171 -13.40 -23.09 7.63
C ARG A 171 -12.41 -22.04 7.11
N GLN A 172 -11.10 -22.27 7.26
CA GLN A 172 -10.06 -21.31 6.88
C GLN A 172 -10.21 -20.76 5.44
N LYS A 173 -10.60 -21.61 4.47
CA LYS A 173 -10.83 -21.18 3.10
C LYS A 173 -12.06 -20.26 2.96
N GLU A 174 -13.08 -20.46 3.79
CA GLU A 174 -14.28 -19.62 3.81
C GLU A 174 -13.98 -18.25 4.46
N ILE A 175 -13.10 -18.20 5.47
CA ILE A 175 -12.58 -16.92 6.01
C ILE A 175 -11.99 -16.11 4.88
N LEU A 176 -11.14 -16.73 4.03
CA LEU A 176 -10.52 -16.07 2.88
C LEU A 176 -11.56 -15.55 1.90
N SER A 177 -12.54 -16.36 1.53
CA SER A 177 -13.63 -15.98 0.62
C SER A 177 -14.40 -14.76 1.12
N ARG A 178 -14.80 -14.79 2.39
CA ARG A 178 -15.51 -13.65 3.03
C ARG A 178 -14.65 -12.38 3.10
N CYS A 179 -13.33 -12.53 3.21
CA CYS A 179 -12.39 -11.41 3.14
C CYS A 179 -12.03 -10.99 1.70
N GLY A 180 -12.65 -11.62 0.68
CA GLY A 180 -12.48 -11.25 -0.73
C GLY A 180 -11.28 -11.91 -1.41
N PHE A 181 -10.73 -12.99 -0.86
CA PHE A 181 -9.68 -13.80 -1.49
C PHE A 181 -10.28 -15.06 -2.15
N PRO A 182 -9.57 -15.71 -3.07
CA PRO A 182 -10.02 -16.99 -3.64
C PRO A 182 -10.24 -18.07 -2.58
N GLU A 183 -11.40 -18.72 -2.60
CA GLU A 183 -11.77 -19.80 -1.68
C GLU A 183 -11.08 -21.11 -2.05
N THR A 184 -9.78 -21.22 -1.80
CA THR A 184 -9.01 -22.41 -2.13
C THR A 184 -8.07 -22.84 -1.02
N ASN A 185 -7.86 -24.15 -0.88
CA ASN A 185 -6.83 -24.67 0.02
C ASN A 185 -5.41 -24.21 -0.37
N GLN A 186 -5.20 -23.90 -1.66
CA GLN A 186 -3.95 -23.33 -2.15
C GLN A 186 -3.69 -21.97 -1.50
N MET A 187 -4.68 -21.09 -1.41
CA MET A 187 -4.53 -19.79 -0.75
C MET A 187 -4.23 -19.93 0.75
N VAL A 188 -4.91 -20.86 1.44
CA VAL A 188 -4.61 -21.13 2.86
C VAL A 188 -3.15 -21.55 3.03
N LYS A 189 -2.65 -22.46 2.17
CA LYS A 189 -1.24 -22.90 2.18
C LYS A 189 -0.27 -21.78 1.81
N ILE A 190 -0.63 -20.87 0.91
CA ILE A 190 0.20 -19.72 0.55
C ILE A 190 0.37 -18.80 1.77
N PHE A 191 -0.74 -18.44 2.44
CA PHE A 191 -0.67 -17.56 3.59
C PHE A 191 0.08 -18.17 4.78
N SER A 192 0.02 -19.49 4.97
CA SER A 192 0.82 -20.15 6.02
C SER A 192 2.34 -20.13 5.78
N LYS A 193 2.79 -19.79 4.56
CA LYS A 193 4.22 -19.65 4.21
C LYS A 193 4.74 -18.23 4.40
N ILE A 194 3.88 -17.26 4.69
CA ILE A 194 4.24 -15.86 4.89
C ILE A 194 4.44 -15.62 6.37
N ALA A 195 5.61 -15.11 6.77
CA ALA A 195 5.78 -14.63 8.13
C ALA A 195 4.91 -13.39 8.35
N PRO A 196 4.08 -13.35 9.39
CA PRO A 196 3.12 -12.25 9.59
C PRO A 196 3.80 -10.88 9.73
N ALA A 197 5.02 -10.84 10.27
CA ALA A 197 5.79 -9.60 10.45
C ALA A 197 6.18 -8.89 9.14
N ILE A 198 6.11 -9.57 8.00
CA ILE A 198 6.54 -9.00 6.71
C ILE A 198 5.37 -8.53 5.82
N ILE A 199 4.13 -8.69 6.24
CA ILE A 199 2.93 -8.34 5.46
C ILE A 199 2.00 -7.46 6.29
N ASN A 200 1.47 -6.40 5.70
CA ASN A 200 0.53 -5.49 6.33
C ASN A 200 -0.82 -5.45 5.58
N ALA A 201 -1.78 -4.71 6.14
CA ALA A 201 -3.13 -4.62 5.57
C ALA A 201 -3.13 -4.05 4.13
N ASN A 202 -2.27 -3.07 3.82
CA ASN A 202 -2.17 -2.51 2.47
C ASN A 202 -1.63 -3.53 1.47
N ASP A 203 -0.60 -4.31 1.85
CA ASP A 203 -0.09 -5.41 1.02
C ASP A 203 -1.22 -6.40 0.68
N LEU A 204 -2.07 -6.71 1.66
CA LEU A 204 -3.20 -7.64 1.48
C LEU A 204 -4.30 -7.07 0.59
N ILE A 205 -4.61 -5.77 0.71
CA ILE A 205 -5.57 -5.09 -0.17
C ILE A 205 -5.08 -5.15 -1.62
N ILE A 206 -3.82 -4.81 -1.87
CA ILE A 206 -3.24 -4.84 -3.21
C ILE A 206 -3.22 -6.27 -3.75
N LEU A 207 -2.76 -7.24 -2.94
CA LEU A 207 -2.75 -8.65 -3.36
C LEU A 207 -4.16 -9.15 -3.70
N ARG A 208 -5.16 -8.83 -2.88
CA ARG A 208 -6.56 -9.17 -3.14
C ARG A 208 -7.01 -8.61 -4.50
N ASN A 209 -6.76 -7.34 -4.74
CA ASN A 209 -7.15 -6.68 -5.99
C ASN A 209 -6.47 -7.36 -7.19
N LEU A 210 -5.17 -7.62 -7.14
CA LEU A 210 -4.44 -8.34 -8.20
C LEU A 210 -5.02 -9.72 -8.49
N LEU A 211 -5.44 -10.45 -7.46
CA LEU A 211 -6.04 -11.78 -7.61
C LEU A 211 -7.46 -11.75 -8.20
N MET A 212 -8.13 -10.60 -8.17
CA MET A 212 -9.49 -10.42 -8.70
C MET A 212 -9.51 -9.88 -10.14
N MET A 213 -8.47 -9.14 -10.57
CA MET A 213 -8.49 -8.36 -11.80
C MET A 213 -8.16 -9.13 -13.08
N ASP A 214 -7.14 -9.95 -13.07
CA ASP A 214 -6.62 -10.63 -14.26
C ASP A 214 -6.37 -12.12 -13.99
N ALA A 215 -7.10 -12.97 -14.70
CA ALA A 215 -6.97 -14.43 -14.54
C ALA A 215 -5.56 -14.95 -14.88
N GLN A 216 -4.86 -14.35 -15.85
CA GLN A 216 -3.50 -14.76 -16.23
C GLN A 216 -2.49 -14.33 -15.15
N LEU A 217 -2.58 -13.08 -14.69
CA LEU A 217 -1.74 -12.57 -13.62
C LEU A 217 -2.01 -13.30 -12.30
N LYS A 218 -3.28 -13.55 -11.95
CA LYS A 218 -3.68 -14.39 -10.82
C LYS A 218 -3.01 -15.76 -10.89
N GLY A 219 -3.14 -16.46 -12.03
CA GLY A 219 -2.51 -17.77 -12.22
C GLY A 219 -1.00 -17.70 -12.03
N ARG A 220 -0.34 -16.65 -12.52
CA ARG A 220 1.08 -16.43 -12.38
C ARG A 220 1.52 -16.17 -10.93
N ILE A 221 0.82 -15.31 -10.20
CA ILE A 221 1.07 -15.03 -8.79
C ILE A 221 0.89 -16.29 -7.95
N LEU A 222 -0.22 -17.00 -8.11
CA LEU A 222 -0.49 -18.24 -7.39
C LEU A 222 0.58 -19.31 -7.67
N ASN A 223 1.03 -19.43 -8.91
CA ASN A 223 2.10 -20.33 -9.28
C ASN A 223 3.40 -19.99 -8.54
N VAL A 224 3.85 -18.73 -8.59
CA VAL A 224 5.05 -18.25 -7.87
C VAL A 224 4.95 -18.57 -6.38
N PHE A 225 3.86 -18.20 -5.70
CA PHE A 225 3.73 -18.42 -4.27
C PHE A 225 3.62 -19.91 -3.89
N SER A 226 2.99 -20.74 -4.73
CA SER A 226 2.81 -22.16 -4.44
C SER A 226 4.13 -22.93 -4.42
N PHE A 227 5.04 -22.61 -5.30
CA PHE A 227 6.36 -23.27 -5.40
C PHE A 227 7.40 -22.70 -4.43
N ALA A 228 7.18 -21.52 -3.85
CA ALA A 228 8.05 -20.98 -2.82
C ALA A 228 7.99 -21.86 -1.56
N LYS A 229 9.14 -22.16 -0.95
CA LYS A 229 9.21 -22.80 0.38
C LYS A 229 8.75 -21.81 1.45
N ASN A 230 9.35 -20.62 1.45
CA ASN A 230 9.01 -19.49 2.30
C ASN A 230 8.82 -18.27 1.41
N ILE A 231 7.90 -17.39 1.81
CA ILE A 231 7.63 -16.15 1.12
C ILE A 231 8.26 -15.03 1.95
N ASN A 232 9.38 -14.48 1.47
CA ASN A 232 10.08 -13.37 2.11
C ASN A 232 9.55 -12.00 1.62
N ARG A 233 10.01 -10.90 2.24
CA ARG A 233 9.59 -9.53 1.88
C ARG A 233 9.90 -9.18 0.42
N ASN A 234 11.05 -9.60 -0.11
CA ASN A 234 11.43 -9.33 -1.50
C ASN A 234 10.47 -10.01 -2.49
N LEU A 235 10.09 -11.26 -2.22
CA LEU A 235 9.13 -12.00 -3.04
C LEU A 235 7.74 -11.36 -3.00
N LEU A 236 7.29 -10.89 -1.82
CA LEU A 236 6.07 -10.10 -1.69
C LEU A 236 6.16 -8.80 -2.47
N THR A 237 7.24 -8.04 -2.33
CA THR A 237 7.46 -6.79 -3.05
C THR A 237 7.44 -6.99 -4.56
N LEU A 238 8.06 -8.07 -5.05
CA LEU A 238 8.07 -8.41 -6.47
C LEU A 238 6.67 -8.78 -6.96
N THR A 239 5.93 -9.58 -6.21
CA THR A 239 4.62 -10.08 -6.64
C THR A 239 3.50 -9.09 -6.46
N ILE A 240 3.53 -8.26 -5.43
CA ILE A 240 2.46 -7.29 -5.13
C ILE A 240 2.69 -5.97 -5.87
N TYR A 241 3.89 -5.40 -5.78
CA TYR A 241 4.17 -4.07 -6.30
C TYR A 241 4.80 -4.06 -7.70
N ASN A 242 5.29 -5.21 -8.16
CA ASN A 242 6.00 -5.35 -9.41
C ASN A 242 5.47 -6.55 -10.23
N SER A 243 4.22 -6.91 -10.03
CA SER A 243 3.58 -8.07 -10.66
C SER A 243 3.73 -8.17 -12.19
N PRO A 244 3.71 -7.06 -12.98
CA PRO A 244 3.93 -7.15 -14.42
C PRO A 244 5.30 -7.74 -14.80
N LEU A 245 6.32 -7.61 -13.94
CA LEU A 245 7.65 -8.19 -14.20
C LEU A 245 7.64 -9.72 -14.17
N LEU A 246 6.65 -10.34 -13.52
CA LEU A 246 6.50 -11.80 -13.49
C LEU A 246 6.29 -12.39 -14.88
N GLN A 247 5.82 -11.60 -15.86
CA GLN A 247 5.61 -12.02 -17.23
C GLN A 247 6.91 -12.22 -18.02
N ILE A 248 7.98 -11.51 -17.62
CA ILE A 248 9.29 -11.56 -18.31
C ILE A 248 10.32 -12.43 -17.59
N MET A 249 9.96 -13.04 -16.47
CA MET A 249 10.81 -13.90 -15.66
C MET A 249 10.16 -15.27 -15.47
N ASN A 250 10.97 -16.32 -15.46
CA ASN A 250 10.51 -17.64 -15.00
C ASN A 250 10.61 -17.75 -13.46
N ASN A 251 10.07 -18.81 -12.86
CA ASN A 251 10.08 -18.98 -11.41
C ASN A 251 11.49 -19.02 -10.82
N LYS A 252 12.45 -19.65 -11.52
CA LYS A 252 13.84 -19.73 -11.06
C LYS A 252 14.42 -18.33 -10.84
N ILE A 253 14.27 -17.45 -11.83
CA ILE A 253 14.75 -16.07 -11.76
C ILE A 253 14.01 -15.27 -10.69
N VAL A 254 12.69 -15.47 -10.54
CA VAL A 254 11.90 -14.82 -9.49
C VAL A 254 12.45 -15.16 -8.10
N TYR A 255 12.77 -16.43 -7.83
CA TYR A 255 13.31 -16.84 -6.53
C TYR A 255 14.76 -16.41 -6.34
N GLU A 256 15.59 -16.52 -7.39
CA GLU A 256 16.97 -16.04 -7.38
C GLU A 256 17.01 -14.54 -7.04
N LEU A 257 16.17 -13.75 -7.70
CA LEU A 257 16.02 -12.32 -7.45
C LEU A 257 15.55 -12.04 -6.00
N ALA A 258 14.49 -12.72 -5.54
CA ALA A 258 13.94 -12.54 -4.20
C ALA A 258 14.92 -12.93 -3.08
N SER A 259 15.91 -13.77 -3.36
CA SER A 259 16.95 -14.21 -2.43
C SER A 259 18.27 -13.42 -2.58
N SER A 260 18.35 -12.51 -3.57
CA SER A 260 19.56 -11.75 -3.83
C SER A 260 19.78 -10.65 -2.79
N GLU A 261 21.02 -10.49 -2.32
CA GLU A 261 21.42 -9.34 -1.49
C GLU A 261 21.29 -8.01 -2.25
N SER A 262 21.52 -8.03 -3.57
CA SER A 262 21.36 -6.88 -4.48
C SER A 262 19.93 -6.79 -5.06
N PHE A 263 18.91 -7.24 -4.33
CA PHE A 263 17.51 -7.29 -4.81
C PHE A 263 17.05 -5.97 -5.44
N ASN A 264 17.25 -4.86 -4.75
CA ASN A 264 16.76 -3.55 -5.21
C ASN A 264 17.46 -3.10 -6.50
N GLU A 265 18.77 -3.32 -6.64
CA GLU A 265 19.53 -2.98 -7.84
C GLU A 265 19.03 -3.78 -9.05
N HIS A 266 18.93 -5.09 -8.90
CA HIS A 266 18.43 -5.95 -9.96
C HIS A 266 16.98 -5.61 -10.33
N LEU A 267 16.13 -5.34 -9.33
CA LEU A 267 14.74 -4.96 -9.55
C LEU A 267 14.62 -3.66 -10.37
N ILE A 268 15.42 -2.65 -10.05
CA ILE A 268 15.47 -1.39 -10.80
C ILE A 268 15.86 -1.64 -12.26
N ASN A 269 16.89 -2.45 -12.49
CA ASN A 269 17.37 -2.76 -13.84
C ASN A 269 16.32 -3.54 -14.66
N ILE A 270 15.66 -4.55 -14.05
CA ILE A 270 14.60 -5.30 -14.71
C ILE A 270 13.39 -4.42 -15.00
N LYS A 271 13.02 -3.55 -14.04
CA LYS A 271 11.95 -2.56 -14.21
C LYS A 271 12.23 -1.64 -15.38
N GLN A 272 13.46 -1.13 -15.48
CA GLN A 272 13.87 -0.24 -16.58
C GLN A 272 13.80 -0.96 -17.94
N LEU A 273 14.25 -2.23 -18.02
CA LEU A 273 14.10 -3.05 -19.23
C LEU A 273 12.64 -3.19 -19.66
N TYR A 274 11.76 -3.48 -18.71
CA TYR A 274 10.33 -3.62 -18.96
C TYR A 274 9.68 -2.32 -19.42
N LEU A 275 9.99 -1.20 -18.76
CA LEU A 275 9.46 0.12 -19.11
C LEU A 275 9.95 0.58 -20.48
N ASN A 276 11.25 0.36 -20.79
CA ASN A 276 11.80 0.65 -22.10
C ASN A 276 11.11 -0.16 -23.20
N SER A 277 10.85 -1.44 -22.95
CA SER A 277 10.10 -2.27 -23.92
C SER A 277 8.71 -1.70 -24.19
N LYS A 278 8.01 -1.26 -23.16
CA LYS A 278 6.70 -0.62 -23.30
C LYS A 278 6.79 0.72 -24.03
N ARG A 279 7.74 1.56 -23.63
CA ARG A 279 7.95 2.90 -24.24
C ARG A 279 8.23 2.80 -25.74
N TRP A 280 9.10 1.86 -26.14
CA TRP A 280 9.54 1.69 -27.51
C TRP A 280 8.74 0.63 -28.29
N GLN A 281 7.68 0.08 -27.70
CA GLN A 281 6.84 -0.98 -28.30
C GLN A 281 7.67 -2.20 -28.76
N LEU A 282 8.73 -2.50 -28.01
CA LEU A 282 9.56 -3.68 -28.25
C LEU A 282 8.93 -4.91 -27.59
N THR A 283 9.29 -6.07 -28.11
CA THR A 283 9.00 -7.31 -27.40
C THR A 283 9.69 -7.27 -26.03
N ALA A 284 8.93 -7.49 -24.96
CA ALA A 284 9.47 -7.50 -23.62
C ALA A 284 10.53 -8.61 -23.49
N PRO A 285 11.77 -8.28 -23.05
CA PRO A 285 12.86 -9.25 -23.00
C PRO A 285 12.58 -10.29 -21.93
N LYS A 286 12.82 -11.57 -22.23
CA LYS A 286 12.81 -12.63 -21.22
C LYS A 286 14.13 -12.57 -20.45
N ILE A 287 14.04 -12.42 -19.14
CA ILE A 287 15.20 -12.49 -18.23
C ILE A 287 15.53 -13.95 -17.98
N ILE A 288 16.72 -14.37 -18.40
CA ILE A 288 17.19 -15.77 -18.32
C ILE A 288 18.11 -15.97 -17.10
N SER A 289 18.88 -14.93 -16.72
CA SER A 289 19.74 -14.92 -15.53
C SER A 289 19.89 -13.52 -14.99
N LEU A 290 20.19 -13.35 -13.71
CA LEU A 290 20.46 -12.04 -13.10
C LEU A 290 21.77 -11.44 -13.65
N SER A 291 22.81 -12.26 -13.82
CA SER A 291 24.07 -11.85 -14.42
C SER A 291 23.94 -11.39 -15.89
N GLY A 292 22.93 -11.88 -16.60
CA GLY A 292 22.66 -11.53 -17.98
C GLY A 292 21.88 -10.22 -18.19
N ILE A 293 21.42 -9.56 -17.13
CA ILE A 293 20.58 -8.34 -17.23
C ILE A 293 21.29 -7.25 -18.03
N LYS A 294 22.58 -6.97 -17.75
CA LYS A 294 23.38 -5.96 -18.46
C LYS A 294 23.43 -6.23 -19.96
N LYS A 295 23.72 -7.48 -20.33
CA LYS A 295 23.76 -7.91 -21.74
C LYS A 295 22.39 -7.79 -22.43
N THR A 296 21.31 -8.08 -21.69
CA THR A 296 19.94 -7.92 -22.18
C THR A 296 19.62 -6.43 -22.41
N PHE A 297 20.08 -5.57 -21.53
CA PHE A 297 19.92 -4.12 -21.66
C PHE A 297 20.66 -3.57 -22.88
N GLU A 298 21.92 -3.98 -23.09
CA GLU A 298 22.73 -3.60 -24.27
C GLU A 298 22.04 -4.03 -25.58
N LYS A 299 21.50 -5.25 -25.63
CA LYS A 299 20.73 -5.73 -26.80
C LYS A 299 19.48 -4.88 -27.04
N GLN A 300 18.78 -4.50 -25.98
CA GLN A 300 17.61 -3.66 -26.11
C GLN A 300 17.96 -2.27 -26.64
N LEU A 301 19.06 -1.66 -26.18
CA LEU A 301 19.54 -0.37 -26.71
C LEU A 301 19.84 -0.44 -28.21
N ILE A 302 20.51 -1.50 -28.66
CA ILE A 302 20.78 -1.71 -30.10
C ILE A 302 19.48 -1.80 -30.90
N GLU A 303 18.45 -2.45 -30.36
CA GLU A 303 17.15 -2.55 -31.06
C GLU A 303 16.42 -1.19 -31.08
N VAL A 304 16.51 -0.43 -30.01
CA VAL A 304 16.00 0.96 -29.97
C VAL A 304 16.72 1.83 -31.03
N GLU A 305 18.06 1.77 -31.09
CA GLU A 305 18.84 2.49 -32.09
C GLU A 305 18.47 2.12 -33.53
N LYS A 306 18.28 0.82 -33.81
CA LYS A 306 17.82 0.37 -35.14
C LYS A 306 16.43 0.92 -35.48
N GLN A 307 15.53 0.99 -34.52
CA GLN A 307 14.21 1.59 -34.76
C GLN A 307 14.31 3.09 -34.99
N LEU A 308 15.16 3.80 -34.24
CA LEU A 308 15.45 5.23 -34.46
C LEU A 308 15.99 5.48 -35.85
N LEU A 309 17.00 4.70 -36.29
CA LEU A 309 17.57 4.81 -37.63
C LEU A 309 16.57 4.51 -38.76
N LYS A 310 15.62 3.59 -38.55
CA LYS A 310 14.53 3.35 -39.52
C LYS A 310 13.57 4.54 -39.62
N VAL A 311 13.36 5.26 -38.52
CA VAL A 311 12.51 6.47 -38.49
C VAL A 311 13.22 7.63 -39.19
N GLU A 312 14.54 7.83 -38.92
CA GLU A 312 15.34 8.87 -39.58
C GLU A 312 15.42 8.69 -41.09
N LYS A 313 15.52 7.44 -41.59
CA LYS A 313 15.49 7.13 -43.03
C LYS A 313 14.16 7.44 -43.74
N ARG A 314 13.10 7.71 -42.99
CA ARG A 314 11.77 8.07 -43.56
C ARG A 314 11.54 9.57 -43.70
N GLU A 315 12.60 10.40 -43.75
CA GLU A 315 12.60 11.83 -44.12
C GLU A 315 11.62 12.76 -43.34
N ARG A 316 11.13 12.35 -42.22
CA ARG A 316 10.47 13.26 -41.28
C ARG A 316 11.35 13.39 -40.05
N LYS A 317 11.88 14.60 -39.80
CA LYS A 317 12.49 14.95 -38.53
C LYS A 317 11.48 14.64 -37.43
N GLU A 318 11.63 13.50 -36.79
CA GLU A 318 10.72 13.13 -35.69
C GLU A 318 10.89 14.17 -34.57
N ILE A 319 9.76 14.70 -34.15
CA ILE A 319 9.75 15.65 -33.06
C ILE A 319 9.74 14.86 -31.76
N VAL A 320 10.84 15.01 -31.01
CA VAL A 320 10.92 14.51 -29.62
C VAL A 320 10.42 15.61 -28.69
N PHE A 321 9.48 15.29 -27.85
CA PHE A 321 8.94 16.21 -26.87
C PHE A 321 9.88 16.32 -25.64
N SER A 322 9.79 17.42 -24.91
CA SER A 322 10.48 17.55 -23.63
C SER A 322 9.98 16.50 -22.65
N LEU A 323 10.87 16.07 -21.75
CA LEU A 323 10.53 15.11 -20.72
C LEU A 323 9.32 15.57 -19.91
N PRO A 324 8.38 14.67 -19.66
CA PRO A 324 7.18 14.97 -18.89
C PRO A 324 7.52 15.20 -17.41
N PRO A 325 6.65 15.90 -16.66
CA PRO A 325 6.89 16.25 -15.28
C PRO A 325 6.79 15.07 -14.29
N LEU A 326 6.15 13.99 -14.67
CA LEU A 326 5.97 12.79 -13.86
C LEU A 326 6.68 11.60 -14.50
N GLU A 327 7.30 10.78 -13.64
CA GLU A 327 7.98 9.57 -14.06
C GLU A 327 7.01 8.46 -14.49
N ASP A 328 7.42 7.64 -15.44
CA ASP A 328 6.68 6.46 -15.86
C ASP A 328 6.60 5.43 -14.73
N ASN A 329 5.54 4.62 -14.77
CA ASN A 329 5.42 3.42 -13.95
C ASN A 329 5.00 2.21 -14.80
N PHE A 330 4.65 1.08 -14.18
CA PHE A 330 4.27 -0.14 -14.91
C PHE A 330 3.02 -0.01 -15.79
N TYR A 331 2.12 0.89 -15.42
CA TYR A 331 0.83 1.06 -16.07
C TYR A 331 0.75 2.37 -16.87
N ILE A 332 1.55 3.36 -16.51
CA ILE A 332 1.50 4.73 -17.02
C ILE A 332 2.82 5.06 -17.70
N THR A 333 2.77 5.35 -19.00
CA THR A 333 3.97 5.66 -19.81
C THR A 333 3.75 6.95 -20.57
N ALA A 334 4.70 7.88 -20.45
CA ALA A 334 4.63 9.17 -21.14
C ALA A 334 4.78 9.03 -22.65
N ILE A 335 4.04 9.84 -23.40
CA ILE A 335 4.21 9.99 -24.84
C ILE A 335 5.27 11.06 -25.09
N CYS A 336 6.46 10.62 -25.50
CA CYS A 336 7.60 11.49 -25.69
C CYS A 336 7.95 11.79 -27.15
N ARG A 337 7.20 11.27 -28.13
CA ARG A 337 7.46 11.44 -29.56
C ARG A 337 6.19 11.75 -30.34
N GLU A 338 6.36 12.51 -31.41
CA GLU A 338 5.24 12.85 -32.30
C GLU A 338 4.64 11.62 -32.97
N SER A 339 5.49 10.72 -33.49
CA SER A 339 5.03 9.46 -34.11
C SER A 339 4.23 8.59 -33.13
N GLU A 340 4.67 8.51 -31.87
CA GLU A 340 4.01 7.83 -30.79
C GLU A 340 2.65 8.45 -30.45
N LEU A 341 2.58 9.79 -30.44
CA LEU A 341 1.35 10.54 -30.21
C LEU A 341 0.32 10.25 -31.29
N PHE A 342 0.72 10.28 -32.58
CA PHE A 342 -0.17 9.98 -33.70
C PHE A 342 -0.63 8.52 -33.69
N TYR A 343 0.27 7.58 -33.40
CA TYR A 343 -0.07 6.17 -33.28
C TYR A 343 -1.11 5.94 -32.16
N TRP A 344 -0.86 6.50 -30.97
CA TRP A 344 -1.75 6.35 -29.83
C TRP A 344 -3.10 7.01 -30.05
N ALA A 345 -3.11 8.22 -30.66
CA ALA A 345 -4.35 8.89 -31.04
C ALA A 345 -5.23 8.05 -31.96
N LYS A 346 -4.60 7.40 -32.98
CA LYS A 346 -5.30 6.49 -33.88
C LYS A 346 -5.84 5.25 -33.16
N ARG A 347 -5.03 4.64 -32.30
CA ARG A 347 -5.40 3.46 -31.50
C ARG A 347 -6.54 3.75 -30.55
N GLN A 348 -6.48 4.88 -29.85
CA GLN A 348 -7.51 5.31 -28.90
C GLN A 348 -8.70 6.03 -29.55
N LYS A 349 -8.67 6.26 -30.86
CA LYS A 349 -9.72 6.99 -31.60
C LYS A 349 -10.04 8.34 -30.94
N ASN A 350 -9.00 9.08 -30.55
CA ASN A 350 -9.11 10.39 -29.89
C ASN A 350 -8.34 11.47 -30.64
N CYS A 351 -8.47 12.73 -30.19
CA CYS A 351 -7.93 13.90 -30.92
C CYS A 351 -6.58 14.41 -30.38
N ILE A 352 -5.84 13.64 -29.55
CA ILE A 352 -4.61 14.13 -28.91
C ILE A 352 -3.53 14.54 -29.92
N SER A 353 -3.54 13.99 -31.12
CA SER A 353 -2.63 14.40 -32.20
C SER A 353 -2.72 15.89 -32.59
N LYS A 354 -3.84 16.56 -32.28
CA LYS A 354 -4.03 18.00 -32.51
C LYS A 354 -3.22 18.88 -31.52
N TYR A 355 -2.71 18.29 -30.43
CA TYR A 355 -2.05 19.02 -29.34
C TYR A 355 -0.52 19.08 -29.45
N VAL A 356 0.09 18.67 -30.56
CA VAL A 356 1.55 18.74 -30.82
C VAL A 356 2.13 20.10 -30.44
N GLY A 357 1.49 21.21 -30.87
CA GLY A 357 1.93 22.56 -30.52
C GLY A 357 1.90 22.88 -29.03
N SER A 358 0.91 22.36 -28.31
CA SER A 358 0.78 22.53 -26.85
C SER A 358 1.81 21.71 -26.08
N ILE A 359 2.16 20.52 -26.58
CA ILE A 359 3.21 19.67 -25.99
C ILE A 359 4.58 20.31 -26.19
N LYS A 360 4.89 20.80 -27.41
CA LYS A 360 6.12 21.53 -27.70
C LYS A 360 6.28 22.77 -26.80
N ALA A 361 5.17 23.48 -26.56
CA ALA A 361 5.13 24.64 -25.65
C ALA A 361 5.14 24.26 -24.17
N ARG A 362 5.29 22.98 -23.81
CA ARG A 362 5.29 22.44 -22.44
C ARG A 362 4.04 22.79 -21.63
N ARG A 363 2.91 23.01 -22.31
CA ARG A 363 1.64 23.34 -21.66
C ARG A 363 0.79 22.12 -21.39
N ARG A 364 1.04 21.01 -22.14
CA ARG A 364 0.32 19.73 -22.00
C ARG A 364 1.30 18.58 -22.15
N TYR A 365 0.99 17.47 -21.49
CA TYR A 365 1.65 16.18 -21.64
C TYR A 365 0.60 15.09 -21.68
N PHE A 366 0.87 14.02 -22.43
CA PHE A 366 -0.02 12.88 -22.54
C PHE A 366 0.70 11.61 -22.11
N TYR A 367 -0.05 10.74 -21.45
CA TYR A 367 0.42 9.45 -20.99
C TYR A 367 -0.48 8.36 -21.53
N LYS A 368 0.10 7.24 -21.92
CA LYS A 368 -0.58 5.98 -22.19
C LYS A 368 -0.78 5.26 -20.88
N ILE A 369 -1.99 4.79 -20.65
CA ILE A 369 -2.31 3.94 -19.53
C ILE A 369 -2.75 2.60 -20.06
N ILE A 370 -2.17 1.53 -19.52
CA ILE A 370 -2.54 0.15 -19.83
C ILE A 370 -2.69 -0.58 -18.50
N TYR A 371 -3.92 -0.90 -18.14
CA TYR A 371 -4.28 -1.52 -16.88
C TYR A 371 -5.15 -2.75 -17.13
N GLY A 372 -4.57 -3.95 -16.96
CA GLY A 372 -5.20 -5.18 -17.38
C GLY A 372 -5.44 -5.22 -18.89
N LYS A 373 -6.70 -5.26 -19.32
CA LYS A 373 -7.12 -5.17 -20.73
C LYS A 373 -7.57 -3.78 -21.13
N GLU A 374 -7.66 -2.88 -20.19
CA GLU A 374 -8.16 -1.52 -20.40
C GLU A 374 -7.02 -0.60 -20.80
N GLU A 375 -7.28 0.25 -21.80
CA GLU A 375 -6.34 1.26 -22.30
C GLU A 375 -6.98 2.63 -22.22
N ALA A 376 -6.21 3.62 -21.76
CA ALA A 376 -6.67 5.00 -21.65
C ALA A 376 -5.55 6.00 -21.96
N THR A 377 -5.97 7.23 -22.18
CA THR A 377 -5.10 8.39 -22.34
C THR A 377 -5.33 9.34 -21.17
N LEU A 378 -4.24 9.69 -20.47
CA LEU A 378 -4.25 10.73 -19.44
C LEU A 378 -3.62 12.00 -20.00
N GLU A 379 -4.30 13.12 -19.83
CA GLU A 379 -3.75 14.47 -20.06
C GLU A 379 -3.22 15.06 -18.75
N LEU A 380 -2.02 15.66 -18.79
CA LEU A 380 -1.57 16.58 -17.75
C LEU A 380 -1.45 17.99 -18.34
N ARG A 381 -1.93 18.98 -17.60
CA ARG A 381 -1.89 20.41 -17.99
C ARG A 381 -0.94 21.18 -17.07
N ILE A 382 -0.16 22.07 -17.66
CA ILE A 382 0.68 22.99 -16.89
C ILE A 382 -0.01 24.35 -16.84
N THR A 383 -0.45 24.73 -15.63
CA THR A 383 -1.12 26.02 -15.40
C THR A 383 -0.35 26.79 -14.30
N LYS A 384 0.16 27.96 -14.65
CA LYS A 384 0.97 28.81 -13.74
C LYS A 384 2.14 28.05 -13.08
N GLY A 385 2.83 27.19 -13.86
CA GLY A 385 3.95 26.38 -13.38
C GLY A 385 3.55 25.17 -12.50
N GLN A 386 2.26 24.93 -12.30
CA GLN A 386 1.77 23.79 -11.56
C GLN A 386 1.24 22.73 -12.53
N VAL A 387 1.54 21.47 -12.22
CA VAL A 387 0.99 20.31 -12.92
C VAL A 387 -0.40 20.05 -12.38
N LYS A 388 -1.38 20.00 -13.28
CA LYS A 388 -2.76 19.63 -12.99
C LYS A 388 -3.13 18.42 -13.82
N GLU A 389 -3.91 17.56 -13.24
CA GLU A 389 -4.56 16.48 -13.95
C GLU A 389 -5.61 17.05 -14.89
N GLY A 390 -5.64 16.55 -16.11
CA GLY A 390 -6.63 16.85 -17.12
C GLY A 390 -7.59 15.68 -17.31
N ASP A 391 -7.91 15.37 -18.57
CA ASP A 391 -8.87 14.32 -18.89
C ASP A 391 -8.19 12.93 -18.84
N LEU A 392 -8.87 11.96 -18.19
CA LEU A 392 -8.54 10.54 -18.23
C LEU A 392 -9.65 9.81 -19.00
N LEU A 393 -9.36 9.37 -20.21
CA LEU A 393 -10.34 8.83 -21.13
C LEU A 393 -9.86 7.55 -21.80
N GLY A 394 -10.74 6.58 -21.88
CA GLY A 394 -10.56 5.35 -22.66
C GLY A 394 -10.73 5.57 -24.16
N ALA A 395 -10.67 4.49 -24.94
CA ALA A 395 -10.82 4.53 -26.38
C ALA A 395 -12.15 5.17 -26.80
N GLY A 396 -12.11 6.08 -27.79
CA GLY A 396 -13.29 6.82 -28.24
C GLY A 396 -13.83 7.81 -27.20
N ASN A 397 -13.01 8.26 -26.27
CA ASN A 397 -13.35 9.15 -25.15
C ASN A 397 -14.39 8.57 -24.19
N THR A 398 -14.39 7.27 -24.01
CA THR A 398 -15.22 6.60 -23.01
C THR A 398 -14.69 6.81 -21.60
N ARG A 399 -15.54 6.63 -20.59
CA ARG A 399 -15.09 6.59 -19.19
C ARG A 399 -14.25 5.34 -18.94
N VAL A 400 -13.28 5.48 -18.08
CA VAL A 400 -12.47 4.36 -17.58
C VAL A 400 -13.09 3.72 -16.33
N SER A 401 -12.57 2.57 -15.93
CA SER A 401 -12.98 1.91 -14.70
C SER A 401 -12.57 2.72 -13.46
N LYS A 402 -13.31 2.55 -12.37
CA LYS A 402 -12.97 3.18 -11.08
C LYS A 402 -11.61 2.74 -10.54
N GLU A 403 -11.23 1.51 -10.84
CA GLU A 403 -9.93 0.94 -10.47
C GLU A 403 -8.79 1.66 -11.20
N MET A 404 -8.98 1.97 -12.48
CA MET A 404 -8.00 2.75 -13.25
C MET A 404 -7.95 4.20 -12.77
N GLU A 405 -9.09 4.84 -12.49
CA GLU A 405 -9.15 6.19 -11.90
C GLU A 405 -8.37 6.23 -10.59
N GLN A 406 -8.62 5.30 -9.68
CA GLN A 406 -7.94 5.23 -8.39
C GLN A 406 -6.42 5.03 -8.55
N MET A 407 -5.98 4.16 -9.46
CA MET A 407 -4.56 3.92 -9.73
C MET A 407 -3.85 5.18 -10.23
N VAL A 408 -4.52 5.96 -11.10
CA VAL A 408 -3.98 7.24 -11.61
C VAL A 408 -3.92 8.28 -10.50
N ASP A 409 -4.96 8.38 -9.67
CA ASP A 409 -5.00 9.28 -8.52
C ASP A 409 -3.87 9.01 -7.53
N GLU A 410 -3.61 7.74 -7.22
CA GLU A 410 -2.52 7.31 -6.32
C GLU A 410 -1.16 7.74 -6.90
N TRP A 411 -0.89 7.45 -8.18
CA TRP A 411 0.34 7.86 -8.85
C TRP A 411 0.53 9.39 -8.85
N PHE A 412 -0.54 10.15 -9.11
CA PHE A 412 -0.48 11.60 -9.11
C PHE A 412 -0.29 12.18 -7.70
N CYS A 413 -0.88 11.56 -6.69
CA CYS A 413 -0.67 11.90 -5.28
C CYS A 413 0.78 11.67 -4.83
N GLU A 414 1.42 10.57 -5.24
CA GLU A 414 2.84 10.33 -4.96
C GLU A 414 3.73 11.45 -5.49
N TYR A 415 3.48 11.91 -6.71
CA TYR A 415 4.20 13.04 -7.28
C TYR A 415 4.02 14.32 -6.44
N LYS A 416 2.78 14.66 -6.07
CA LYS A 416 2.51 15.83 -5.22
C LYS A 416 3.27 15.78 -3.90
N ASN A 417 3.34 14.60 -3.29
CA ASN A 417 4.05 14.37 -2.04
C ASN A 417 5.58 14.50 -2.20
N LYS A 418 6.16 13.92 -3.27
CA LYS A 418 7.60 14.08 -3.60
C LYS A 418 7.95 15.57 -3.77
N LYS A 419 7.13 16.33 -4.48
CA LYS A 419 7.36 17.77 -4.73
C LYS A 419 7.28 18.60 -3.45
N LYS A 420 6.32 18.30 -2.55
CA LYS A 420 6.22 18.96 -1.24
C LYS A 420 7.45 18.69 -0.37
N LYS A 421 7.93 17.43 -0.33
CA LYS A 421 9.16 17.06 0.41
C LYS A 421 10.38 17.77 -0.12
N ALA A 422 10.55 17.84 -1.45
CA ALA A 422 11.65 18.55 -2.08
C ALA A 422 11.62 20.07 -1.82
N ALA A 423 10.43 20.66 -1.80
CA ALA A 423 10.28 22.09 -1.47
C ALA A 423 10.57 22.39 0.01
N ALA A 424 10.22 21.48 0.91
CA ALA A 424 10.54 21.61 2.34
C ALA A 424 12.04 21.48 2.61
N ALA A 425 12.73 20.51 1.95
CA ALA A 425 14.17 20.34 2.07
C ALA A 425 14.95 21.60 1.61
N ARG A 426 14.56 22.19 0.46
CA ARG A 426 15.19 23.43 -0.04
C ARG A 426 15.00 24.63 0.88
N LYS A 427 13.90 24.68 1.63
CA LYS A 427 13.69 25.75 2.63
C LYS A 427 14.58 25.57 3.86
N GLN A 428 14.92 24.33 4.21
CA GLN A 428 15.83 24.05 5.33
C GLN A 428 17.30 24.30 4.99
N GLU A 429 17.68 24.18 3.71
CA GLU A 429 19.06 24.48 3.24
C GLU A 429 19.30 25.99 3.04
N SER A 430 18.25 26.81 3.01
CA SER A 430 18.34 28.27 2.79
C SER A 430 18.15 29.09 4.08
N THR A 431 18.00 28.44 5.22
CA THR A 431 18.04 29.00 6.59
C THR A 431 19.31 28.57 7.31
#